data_b70d7ca61c2bd8ef6063cb7c6f1f87ae
#
_entry.id   b70d7ca61c2bd8ef6063cb7c6f1f87ae
#
_cell.length_a   1.000
_cell.length_b   1.000
_cell.length_c   1.000
_cell.angle_alpha   90.00
_cell.angle_beta   90.00
_cell.angle_gamma   90.00
#
_symmetry.space_group_name_H-M   'P 1'
#
loop_
_entity.id
_entity.type
_entity.pdbx_description
1 polymer ?
#
loop_
_entity_poly.entity_id
_entity_poly.type
_entity_poly.pdbx_seq_one_letter_code
_entity_poly.pdbx_strand_id
1 'polypeptide(L)'
;MTKILSVGGSIIAPDRPDSEFLSKFVNMCCDWLKKDKNNRLILVAGGGAPARFYQNAYREVGEKTGLKSEDNAADWIGIMATRINAQLLKACFGSFCKNDVVYNPTLEDLKFDGQVLVASGWKPGFSTDTDAVYLGEKFDAKTIVNLSNIEKVYTDDPRKNPDAKPLDTISWADFRKMVGDEWVPGKNCPFDPIASKKASELGMKVIC
;
A
#
# COMPACT_ATOMS: atom_id res chain seq x y z
N MET A 1 11.49 -8.32 -15.71
CA MET A 1 11.80 -7.44 -14.54
C MET A 1 10.53 -7.28 -13.70
N THR A 2 10.60 -7.55 -12.38
CA THR A 2 9.45 -7.39 -11.47
C THR A 2 9.54 -6.04 -10.73
N LYS A 3 8.44 -5.29 -10.72
CA LYS A 3 8.29 -4.05 -9.93
C LYS A 3 7.09 -4.17 -9.00
N ILE A 4 7.17 -3.51 -7.86
CA ILE A 4 6.06 -3.42 -6.91
C ILE A 4 5.55 -2.00 -6.88
N LEU A 5 4.24 -1.85 -6.93
CA LEU A 5 3.53 -0.61 -6.74
C LEU A 5 2.64 -0.76 -5.50
N SER A 6 2.99 -0.09 -4.40
CA SER A 6 2.06 0.13 -3.29
C SER A 6 1.10 1.23 -3.74
N VAL A 7 -0.13 0.84 -4.08
CA VAL A 7 -1.13 1.76 -4.65
C VAL A 7 -2.01 2.28 -3.52
N GLY A 8 -1.72 3.48 -3.06
CA GLY A 8 -2.38 4.09 -1.92
C GLY A 8 -3.89 4.16 -2.11
N GLY A 9 -4.64 3.79 -1.08
CA GLY A 9 -6.10 3.85 -1.14
C GLY A 9 -6.64 5.26 -1.38
N SER A 10 -5.90 6.30 -0.98
CA SER A 10 -6.25 7.70 -1.23
C SER A 10 -6.23 8.11 -2.70
N ILE A 11 -5.59 7.33 -3.57
CA ILE A 11 -5.59 7.56 -5.02
C ILE A 11 -6.50 6.57 -5.76
N ILE A 12 -6.73 5.36 -5.20
CA ILE A 12 -7.72 4.41 -5.74
C ILE A 12 -9.15 4.92 -5.48
N ALA A 13 -9.39 5.32 -4.22
CA ALA A 13 -10.70 5.75 -3.73
C ALA A 13 -10.53 6.91 -2.72
N PRO A 14 -10.30 8.15 -3.20
CA PRO A 14 -10.18 9.35 -2.35
C PRO A 14 -11.45 9.64 -1.56
N ASP A 15 -12.59 9.44 -2.17
CA ASP A 15 -13.95 9.47 -1.63
C ASP A 15 -14.71 8.22 -2.13
N ARG A 16 -14.74 8.04 -3.42
CA ARG A 16 -15.26 6.88 -4.16
C ARG A 16 -14.18 6.39 -5.13
N PRO A 17 -14.29 5.19 -5.72
CA PRO A 17 -13.35 4.74 -6.74
C PRO A 17 -13.18 5.77 -7.86
N ASP A 18 -11.93 6.21 -8.07
CA ASP A 18 -11.59 7.21 -9.09
C ASP A 18 -11.37 6.51 -10.43
N SER A 19 -12.43 6.43 -11.23
CA SER A 19 -12.38 5.77 -12.54
C SER A 19 -11.47 6.48 -13.54
N GLU A 20 -11.28 7.78 -13.43
CA GLU A 20 -10.39 8.54 -14.32
C GLU A 20 -8.92 8.21 -14.01
N PHE A 21 -8.53 8.28 -12.74
CA PHE A 21 -7.21 7.85 -12.31
C PHE A 21 -6.95 6.39 -12.69
N LEU A 22 -7.87 5.49 -12.33
CA LEU A 22 -7.73 4.06 -12.60
C LEU A 22 -7.56 3.76 -14.09
N SER A 23 -8.30 4.42 -14.97
CA SER A 23 -8.17 4.25 -16.42
C SER A 23 -6.79 4.65 -16.91
N LYS A 24 -6.27 5.80 -16.48
CA LYS A 24 -4.93 6.29 -16.84
C LYS A 24 -3.84 5.36 -16.30
N PHE A 25 -3.98 4.95 -15.04
CA PHE A 25 -3.04 4.05 -14.35
C PHE A 25 -2.96 2.68 -15.02
N VAL A 26 -4.10 2.04 -15.29
CA VAL A 26 -4.16 0.75 -15.94
C VAL A 26 -3.58 0.82 -17.35
N ASN A 27 -3.92 1.83 -18.14
CA ASN A 27 -3.36 2.02 -19.48
C ASN A 27 -1.84 2.15 -19.45
N MET A 28 -1.30 3.02 -18.59
CA MET A 28 0.14 3.21 -18.42
C MET A 28 0.84 1.89 -18.05
N CYS A 29 0.29 1.14 -17.10
CA CYS A 29 0.83 -0.15 -16.69
C CYS A 29 0.77 -1.18 -17.83
N CYS A 30 -0.37 -1.30 -18.52
CA CYS A 30 -0.54 -2.21 -19.64
C CYS A 30 0.42 -1.90 -20.79
N ASP A 31 0.65 -0.64 -21.09
CA ASP A 31 1.61 -0.24 -22.13
C ASP A 31 3.05 -0.60 -21.76
N TRP A 32 3.41 -0.52 -20.48
CA TRP A 32 4.71 -0.99 -20.01
C TRP A 32 4.81 -2.52 -20.03
N LEU A 33 3.76 -3.25 -19.66
CA LEU A 33 3.72 -4.71 -19.68
C LEU A 33 3.84 -5.27 -21.10
N LYS A 34 3.19 -4.64 -22.09
CA LYS A 34 3.24 -5.04 -23.49
C LYS A 34 4.62 -4.89 -24.15
N LYS A 35 5.50 -4.03 -23.60
CA LYS A 35 6.86 -3.81 -24.14
C LYS A 35 7.75 -5.05 -24.01
N ASP A 36 7.54 -5.87 -22.98
CA ASP A 36 8.28 -7.10 -22.75
C ASP A 36 7.42 -8.09 -21.96
N LYS A 37 7.27 -9.32 -22.47
CA LYS A 37 6.54 -10.39 -21.78
C LYS A 37 7.11 -10.79 -20.42
N ASN A 38 8.38 -10.42 -20.16
CA ASN A 38 9.04 -10.63 -18.86
C ASN A 38 8.80 -9.48 -17.87
N ASN A 39 8.15 -8.39 -18.29
CA ASN A 39 7.74 -7.33 -17.37
C ASN A 39 6.60 -7.85 -16.49
N ARG A 40 6.74 -7.64 -15.18
CA ARG A 40 5.77 -8.09 -14.18
C ARG A 40 5.53 -6.99 -13.15
N LEU A 41 4.29 -6.84 -12.73
CA LEU A 41 3.87 -5.90 -11.69
C LEU A 41 3.22 -6.63 -10.52
N ILE A 42 3.60 -6.27 -9.32
CA ILE A 42 2.88 -6.61 -8.11
C ILE A 42 2.22 -5.32 -7.62
N LEU A 43 0.90 -5.33 -7.48
CA LEU A 43 0.11 -4.19 -7.04
C LEU A 43 -0.44 -4.48 -5.65
N VAL A 44 -0.14 -3.64 -4.67
CA VAL A 44 -0.68 -3.79 -3.31
C VAL A 44 -1.66 -2.65 -3.06
N ALA A 45 -2.94 -2.96 -2.89
CA ALA A 45 -4.01 -1.99 -2.79
C ALA A 45 -4.21 -1.49 -1.36
N GLY A 46 -4.24 -0.17 -1.16
CA GLY A 46 -4.66 0.48 0.08
C GLY A 46 -6.18 0.63 0.21
N GLY A 47 -6.66 0.95 1.41
CA GLY A 47 -8.11 1.00 1.73
C GLY A 47 -8.81 2.31 1.35
N GLY A 48 -8.12 3.45 1.40
CA GLY A 48 -8.68 4.76 1.03
C GLY A 48 -9.74 5.32 1.98
N ALA A 49 -10.61 6.19 1.45
CA ALA A 49 -11.73 6.74 2.20
C ALA A 49 -12.74 5.68 2.66
N PRO A 50 -13.08 4.64 1.88
CA PRO A 50 -13.95 3.57 2.36
C PRO A 50 -13.48 2.95 3.68
N ALA A 51 -12.19 2.66 3.83
CA ALA A 51 -11.65 2.14 5.10
C ALA A 51 -11.96 3.09 6.25
N ARG A 52 -11.68 4.39 6.09
CA ARG A 52 -11.91 5.40 7.13
C ARG A 52 -13.39 5.57 7.47
N PHE A 53 -14.27 5.57 6.47
CA PHE A 53 -15.70 5.72 6.71
C PHE A 53 -16.27 4.57 7.55
N TYR A 54 -15.94 3.34 7.21
CA TYR A 54 -16.41 2.18 7.97
C TYR A 54 -15.77 2.08 9.36
N GLN A 55 -14.48 2.37 9.48
CA GLN A 55 -13.79 2.41 10.78
C GLN A 55 -14.36 3.48 11.71
N ASN A 56 -14.65 4.68 11.17
CA ASN A 56 -15.26 5.77 11.95
C ASN A 56 -16.68 5.40 12.37
N ALA A 57 -17.50 4.86 11.46
CA ALA A 57 -18.85 4.39 11.78
C ALA A 57 -18.83 3.34 12.90
N TYR A 58 -17.87 2.39 12.86
CA TYR A 58 -17.71 1.40 13.93
C TYR A 58 -17.40 2.05 15.28
N ARG A 59 -16.50 3.04 15.31
CA ARG A 59 -16.17 3.77 16.55
C ARG A 59 -17.36 4.59 17.08
N GLU A 60 -18.07 5.30 16.19
CA GLU A 60 -19.27 6.05 16.53
C GLU A 60 -20.38 5.16 17.12
N VAL A 61 -20.57 3.96 16.56
CA VAL A 61 -21.54 2.99 17.12
C VAL A 61 -21.12 2.59 18.53
N GLY A 62 -19.83 2.30 18.75
CA GLY A 62 -19.30 1.99 20.07
C GLY A 62 -19.56 3.11 21.09
N GLU A 63 -19.29 4.36 20.72
CA GLU A 63 -19.57 5.52 21.55
C GLU A 63 -21.06 5.67 21.91
N LYS A 64 -21.95 5.53 20.92
CA LYS A 64 -23.41 5.67 21.11
C LYS A 64 -24.03 4.52 21.91
N THR A 65 -23.46 3.34 21.85
CA THR A 65 -23.98 2.14 22.54
C THR A 65 -23.31 1.87 23.88
N GLY A 66 -22.20 2.55 24.18
CA GLY A 66 -21.37 2.27 25.36
C GLY A 66 -20.53 0.99 25.21
N LEU A 67 -20.49 0.39 24.04
CA LEU A 67 -19.64 -0.78 23.75
C LEU A 67 -18.23 -0.33 23.37
N LYS A 68 -17.24 -1.01 23.93
CA LYS A 68 -15.84 -0.70 23.62
C LYS A 68 -15.52 -1.05 22.15
N SER A 69 -14.98 -0.09 21.43
CA SER A 69 -14.44 -0.34 20.08
C SER A 69 -12.99 -0.83 20.19
N GLU A 70 -12.73 -2.00 19.61
CA GLU A 70 -11.41 -2.62 19.60
C GLU A 70 -10.64 -2.26 18.33
N ASP A 71 -9.37 -1.87 18.48
CA ASP A 71 -8.52 -1.48 17.34
C ASP A 71 -8.32 -2.63 16.34
N ASN A 72 -8.20 -3.85 16.83
CA ASN A 72 -8.10 -5.05 15.98
C ASN A 72 -9.34 -5.23 15.07
N ALA A 73 -10.54 -4.97 15.57
CA ALA A 73 -11.76 -5.03 14.79
C ALA A 73 -11.81 -3.88 13.75
N ALA A 74 -11.38 -2.69 14.14
CA ALA A 74 -11.26 -1.56 13.22
C ALA A 74 -10.25 -1.84 12.10
N ASP A 75 -9.12 -2.48 12.41
CA ASP A 75 -8.13 -2.90 11.41
C ASP A 75 -8.71 -3.91 10.41
N TRP A 76 -9.47 -4.90 10.89
CA TRP A 76 -10.15 -5.86 10.00
C TRP A 76 -11.11 -5.15 9.04
N ILE A 77 -11.86 -4.16 9.51
CA ILE A 77 -12.73 -3.34 8.66
C ILE A 77 -11.91 -2.63 7.58
N GLY A 78 -10.79 -2.02 7.95
CA GLY A 78 -9.88 -1.37 7.00
C GLY A 78 -9.29 -2.36 5.98
N ILE A 79 -8.90 -3.55 6.41
CA ILE A 79 -8.40 -4.63 5.55
C ILE A 79 -9.47 -5.04 4.52
N MET A 80 -10.74 -5.15 4.90
CA MET A 80 -11.80 -5.48 3.94
C MET A 80 -11.95 -4.41 2.85
N ALA A 81 -11.76 -3.13 3.17
CA ALA A 81 -11.73 -2.08 2.17
C ALA A 81 -10.54 -2.23 1.19
N THR A 82 -9.35 -2.62 1.69
CA THR A 82 -8.21 -2.92 0.80
C THR A 82 -8.53 -4.07 -0.16
N ARG A 83 -9.26 -5.09 0.30
CA ARG A 83 -9.66 -6.26 -0.50
C ARG A 83 -10.63 -5.90 -1.60
N ILE A 84 -11.60 -5.02 -1.34
CA ILE A 84 -12.52 -4.51 -2.39
C ILE A 84 -11.72 -3.74 -3.44
N ASN A 85 -10.82 -2.85 -3.05
CA ASN A 85 -9.96 -2.11 -3.97
C ASN A 85 -9.05 -3.03 -4.79
N ALA A 86 -8.49 -4.08 -4.16
CA ALA A 86 -7.68 -5.07 -4.84
C ALA A 86 -8.48 -5.88 -5.87
N GLN A 87 -9.72 -6.26 -5.56
CA GLN A 87 -10.60 -6.93 -6.53
C GLN A 87 -10.93 -6.01 -7.71
N LEU A 88 -11.15 -4.72 -7.47
CA LEU A 88 -11.35 -3.74 -8.53
C LEU A 88 -10.12 -3.66 -9.45
N LEU A 89 -8.91 -3.52 -8.88
CA LEU A 89 -7.67 -3.51 -9.66
C LEU A 89 -7.51 -4.81 -10.47
N LYS A 90 -7.70 -5.98 -9.84
CA LYS A 90 -7.64 -7.28 -10.55
C LYS A 90 -8.58 -7.30 -11.74
N ALA A 91 -9.83 -6.86 -11.56
CA ALA A 91 -10.81 -6.82 -12.64
C ALA A 91 -10.39 -5.88 -13.77
N CYS A 92 -9.84 -4.70 -13.43
CA CYS A 92 -9.37 -3.73 -14.42
C CYS A 92 -8.18 -4.22 -15.26
N PHE A 93 -7.29 -5.05 -14.69
CA PHE A 93 -6.15 -5.63 -15.43
C PHE A 93 -6.52 -6.87 -16.26
N GLY A 94 -7.69 -7.45 -16.05
CA GLY A 94 -8.25 -8.55 -16.86
C GLY A 94 -7.26 -9.70 -17.07
N SER A 95 -6.97 -10.05 -18.32
CA SER A 95 -6.12 -11.19 -18.68
C SER A 95 -4.65 -11.09 -18.25
N PHE A 96 -4.17 -9.91 -17.89
CA PHE A 96 -2.82 -9.75 -17.32
C PHE A 96 -2.72 -10.33 -15.91
N CYS A 97 -3.82 -10.39 -15.15
CA CYS A 97 -3.90 -10.88 -13.80
C CYS A 97 -4.59 -12.24 -13.74
N LYS A 98 -3.80 -13.33 -13.64
CA LYS A 98 -4.32 -14.70 -13.66
C LYS A 98 -4.56 -15.30 -12.29
N ASN A 99 -3.92 -14.78 -11.26
CA ASN A 99 -4.06 -15.27 -9.88
C ASN A 99 -5.21 -14.59 -9.16
N ASP A 100 -5.69 -15.24 -8.11
CA ASP A 100 -6.56 -14.58 -7.14
C ASP A 100 -5.81 -13.49 -6.38
N VAL A 101 -6.56 -12.56 -5.78
CA VAL A 101 -5.97 -11.51 -4.93
C VAL A 101 -5.24 -12.16 -3.76
N VAL A 102 -4.01 -11.74 -3.54
CA VAL A 102 -3.19 -12.21 -2.43
C VAL A 102 -3.64 -11.53 -1.15
N TYR A 103 -4.09 -12.30 -0.18
CA TYR A 103 -4.48 -11.82 1.16
C TYR A 103 -3.42 -12.11 2.22
N ASN A 104 -2.49 -13.00 1.94
CA ASN A 104 -1.37 -13.34 2.83
C ASN A 104 -0.08 -13.39 2.02
N PRO A 105 0.82 -12.40 2.17
CA PRO A 105 2.06 -12.33 1.40
C PRO A 105 3.11 -13.36 1.83
N THR A 106 2.89 -14.07 2.96
CA THR A 106 3.86 -15.01 3.53
C THR A 106 3.62 -16.46 3.11
N LEU A 107 2.54 -16.77 2.37
CA LEU A 107 2.27 -18.13 1.91
C LEU A 107 3.44 -18.68 1.09
N GLU A 108 3.91 -19.87 1.43
CA GLU A 108 5.08 -20.49 0.80
C GLU A 108 4.84 -20.83 -0.68
N ASP A 109 3.65 -21.32 -1.00
CA ASP A 109 3.22 -21.76 -2.32
C ASP A 109 2.61 -20.66 -3.19
N LEU A 110 2.82 -19.39 -2.82
CA LEU A 110 2.28 -18.26 -3.55
C LEU A 110 2.82 -18.22 -4.99
N LYS A 111 1.93 -18.39 -5.96
CA LYS A 111 2.25 -18.36 -7.39
C LYS A 111 2.08 -16.97 -7.97
N PHE A 112 2.83 -16.70 -9.02
CA PHE A 112 2.66 -15.50 -9.83
C PHE A 112 2.56 -15.91 -11.31
N ASP A 113 1.35 -16.25 -11.74
CA ASP A 113 1.05 -16.58 -13.13
C ASP A 113 0.57 -15.33 -13.87
N GLY A 114 1.03 -15.09 -15.06
CA GLY A 114 0.74 -13.85 -15.78
C GLY A 114 1.74 -12.73 -15.48
N GLN A 115 1.37 -11.50 -15.83
CA GLN A 115 2.23 -10.33 -15.70
C GLN A 115 1.84 -9.41 -14.54
N VAL A 116 0.63 -9.55 -14.01
CA VAL A 116 0.13 -8.75 -12.87
C VAL A 116 -0.29 -9.69 -11.74
N LEU A 117 0.20 -9.41 -10.52
CA LEU A 117 -0.27 -9.98 -9.27
C LEU A 117 -0.84 -8.87 -8.42
N VAL A 118 -2.05 -9.05 -7.90
CA VAL A 118 -2.69 -8.05 -7.03
C VAL A 118 -2.77 -8.59 -5.62
N ALA A 119 -2.43 -7.76 -4.65
CA ALA A 119 -2.51 -8.04 -3.22
C ALA A 119 -3.29 -6.97 -2.47
N SER A 120 -3.71 -7.29 -1.27
CA SER A 120 -4.43 -6.41 -0.34
C SER A 120 -3.82 -6.51 1.06
N GLY A 121 -4.36 -5.76 2.01
CA GLY A 121 -3.98 -5.88 3.42
C GLY A 121 -4.12 -7.31 3.95
N TRP A 122 -3.13 -7.73 4.71
CA TRP A 122 -3.02 -9.10 5.26
C TRP A 122 -3.84 -9.27 6.53
N LYS A 123 -3.34 -8.76 7.64
CA LYS A 123 -3.93 -8.93 8.99
C LYS A 123 -3.69 -7.68 9.84
N PRO A 124 -4.43 -7.51 10.95
CA PRO A 124 -4.22 -6.42 11.88
C PRO A 124 -2.77 -6.28 12.34
N GLY A 125 -2.34 -5.03 12.52
CA GLY A 125 -0.98 -4.68 12.90
C GLY A 125 0.04 -4.66 11.74
N PHE A 126 -0.40 -4.89 10.49
CA PHE A 126 0.45 -4.80 9.29
C PHE A 126 -0.15 -3.81 8.29
N SER A 127 0.68 -2.92 7.80
CA SER A 127 0.31 -2.01 6.71
C SER A 127 0.47 -2.67 5.35
N THR A 128 -0.20 -2.12 4.33
CA THR A 128 0.00 -2.54 2.93
C THR A 128 1.42 -2.29 2.43
N ASP A 129 2.16 -1.35 3.04
CA ASP A 129 3.59 -1.15 2.76
C ASP A 129 4.41 -2.35 3.22
N THR A 130 4.10 -2.91 4.39
CA THR A 130 4.72 -4.14 4.90
C THR A 130 4.42 -5.32 3.99
N ASP A 131 3.17 -5.45 3.52
CA ASP A 131 2.78 -6.49 2.56
C ASP A 131 3.56 -6.35 1.25
N ALA A 132 3.79 -5.12 0.76
CA ALA A 132 4.60 -4.86 -0.42
C ALA A 132 6.06 -5.29 -0.24
N VAL A 133 6.65 -5.07 0.94
CA VAL A 133 8.03 -5.51 1.25
C VAL A 133 8.12 -7.04 1.28
N TYR A 134 7.17 -7.74 1.92
CA TYR A 134 7.15 -9.21 1.93
C TYR A 134 7.02 -9.80 0.53
N LEU A 135 6.15 -9.23 -0.31
CA LEU A 135 6.04 -9.66 -1.70
C LEU A 135 7.31 -9.35 -2.50
N GLY A 136 7.98 -8.23 -2.19
CA GLY A 136 9.27 -7.89 -2.77
C GLY A 136 10.35 -8.91 -2.44
N GLU A 137 10.45 -9.32 -1.19
CA GLU A 137 11.35 -10.38 -0.74
C GLU A 137 11.06 -11.70 -1.47
N LYS A 138 9.79 -12.11 -1.50
CA LYS A 138 9.36 -13.36 -2.10
C LYS A 138 9.61 -13.45 -3.61
N PHE A 139 9.40 -12.38 -4.34
CA PHE A 139 9.55 -12.36 -5.81
C PHE A 139 10.81 -11.64 -6.31
N ASP A 140 11.79 -11.44 -5.42
CA ASP A 140 13.08 -10.80 -5.70
C ASP A 140 12.96 -9.43 -6.39
N ALA A 141 11.97 -8.65 -6.02
CA ALA A 141 11.80 -7.28 -6.51
C ALA A 141 12.55 -6.30 -5.59
N LYS A 142 13.52 -5.60 -6.14
CA LYS A 142 14.40 -4.69 -5.38
C LYS A 142 13.88 -3.26 -5.27
N THR A 143 12.79 -2.94 -5.97
CA THR A 143 12.23 -1.58 -5.99
C THR A 143 10.74 -1.61 -5.72
N ILE A 144 10.32 -0.82 -4.75
CA ILE A 144 8.93 -0.53 -4.43
C ILE A 144 8.66 0.93 -4.84
N VAL A 145 7.61 1.18 -5.59
CA VAL A 145 7.08 2.51 -5.84
C VAL A 145 5.83 2.69 -4.99
N ASN A 146 5.91 3.60 -4.03
CA ASN A 146 4.79 3.94 -3.17
C ASN A 146 4.01 5.10 -3.81
N LEU A 147 2.87 4.78 -4.38
CA LEU A 147 1.97 5.74 -5.00
C LEU A 147 0.96 6.24 -3.97
N SER A 148 1.06 7.50 -3.63
CA SER A 148 0.20 8.16 -2.65
C SER A 148 -0.15 9.58 -3.10
N ASN A 149 -0.92 10.29 -2.30
CA ASN A 149 -1.32 11.67 -2.54
C ASN A 149 -0.33 12.71 -1.98
N ILE A 150 0.89 12.29 -1.63
CA ILE A 150 1.97 13.21 -1.26
C ILE A 150 2.91 13.42 -2.44
N GLU A 151 3.36 14.63 -2.63
CA GLU A 151 4.24 14.98 -3.74
C GLU A 151 5.67 14.46 -3.53
N LYS A 152 6.17 14.56 -2.30
CA LYS A 152 7.52 14.13 -1.90
C LYS A 152 7.54 13.71 -0.43
N VAL A 153 8.61 13.05 -0.03
CA VAL A 153 8.98 12.93 1.39
C VAL A 153 9.56 14.27 1.84
N TYR A 154 9.19 14.72 3.03
CA TYR A 154 9.69 15.96 3.63
C TYR A 154 10.42 15.66 4.93
N THR A 155 11.23 16.62 5.40
CA THR A 155 11.93 16.52 6.69
C THR A 155 11.00 16.49 7.90
N ASP A 156 9.75 16.96 7.72
CA ASP A 156 8.66 16.96 8.68
C ASP A 156 7.32 17.05 7.93
N ASP A 157 6.17 16.97 8.60
CA ASP A 157 4.86 17.16 7.98
C ASP A 157 4.68 18.63 7.51
N PRO A 158 4.68 18.92 6.18
CA PRO A 158 4.60 20.30 5.70
C PRO A 158 3.27 21.00 6.01
N ARG A 159 2.24 20.24 6.41
CA ARG A 159 0.96 20.81 6.87
C ARG A 159 1.03 21.35 8.30
N LYS A 160 2.02 20.90 9.07
CA LYS A 160 2.23 21.28 10.47
C LYS A 160 3.45 22.17 10.65
N ASN A 161 4.47 21.95 9.82
CA ASN A 161 5.72 22.69 9.87
C ASN A 161 6.00 23.33 8.49
N PRO A 162 5.80 24.67 8.36
CA PRO A 162 6.05 25.38 7.11
C PRO A 162 7.52 25.38 6.68
N ASP A 163 8.46 25.09 7.60
CA ASP A 163 9.89 24.98 7.30
C ASP A 163 10.31 23.58 6.82
N ALA A 164 9.37 22.64 6.72
CA ALA A 164 9.63 21.31 6.19
C ALA A 164 10.15 21.35 4.76
N LYS A 165 11.31 20.72 4.54
CA LYS A 165 11.98 20.72 3.23
C LYS A 165 11.72 19.41 2.49
N PRO A 166 11.42 19.44 1.18
CA PRO A 166 11.31 18.24 0.37
C PRO A 166 12.65 17.54 0.26
N LEU A 167 12.62 16.21 0.26
CA LEU A 167 13.79 15.34 0.14
C LEU A 167 13.74 14.61 -1.20
N ASP A 168 14.76 14.77 -2.04
CA ASP A 168 14.88 14.02 -3.29
C ASP A 168 15.42 12.61 -3.04
N THR A 169 16.31 12.48 -2.07
CA THR A 169 16.85 11.20 -1.61
C THR A 169 17.12 11.25 -0.12
N ILE A 170 16.93 10.12 0.55
CA ILE A 170 17.26 9.95 1.97
C ILE A 170 17.77 8.52 2.19
N SER A 171 18.77 8.37 3.06
CA SER A 171 19.24 7.05 3.45
C SER A 171 18.22 6.33 4.35
N TRP A 172 18.19 5.00 4.33
CA TRP A 172 17.35 4.25 5.27
C TRP A 172 17.68 4.57 6.73
N ALA A 173 18.96 4.79 7.05
CA ALA A 173 19.37 5.15 8.41
C ALA A 173 18.74 6.47 8.87
N ASP A 174 18.73 7.48 8.01
CA ASP A 174 18.17 8.80 8.34
C ASP A 174 16.64 8.80 8.28
N PHE A 175 16.05 8.09 7.31
CA PHE A 175 14.59 7.95 7.25
C PHE A 175 14.04 7.26 8.50
N ARG A 176 14.66 6.16 8.95
CA ARG A 176 14.26 5.43 10.17
C ARG A 176 14.44 6.26 11.44
N LYS A 177 15.46 7.12 11.52
CA LYS A 177 15.58 8.09 12.62
C LYS A 177 14.40 9.07 12.65
N MET A 178 13.92 9.48 11.46
CA MET A 178 12.82 10.43 11.33
C MET A 178 11.45 9.81 11.68
N VAL A 179 11.17 8.60 11.19
CA VAL A 179 9.84 7.95 11.36
C VAL A 179 9.76 7.02 12.56
N GLY A 180 10.90 6.48 13.02
CA GLY A 180 11.01 5.44 14.04
C GLY A 180 10.96 4.03 13.45
N ASP A 181 11.05 3.03 14.31
CA ASP A 181 11.00 1.59 13.95
C ASP A 181 9.71 0.91 14.46
N GLU A 182 8.84 1.66 15.13
CA GLU A 182 7.60 1.15 15.71
C GLU A 182 6.39 1.80 15.05
N TRP A 183 5.38 0.99 14.84
CA TRP A 183 4.09 1.49 14.34
C TRP A 183 3.32 2.18 15.46
N VAL A 184 2.87 3.40 15.19
CA VAL A 184 2.04 4.18 16.12
C VAL A 184 0.71 4.47 15.45
N PRO A 185 -0.43 4.07 16.06
CA PRO A 185 -1.76 4.33 15.51
C PRO A 185 -1.98 5.82 15.21
N GLY A 186 -2.48 6.12 14.01
CA GLY A 186 -2.77 7.49 13.59
C GLY A 186 -1.57 8.36 13.21
N LYS A 187 -0.33 7.86 13.33
CA LYS A 187 0.85 8.55 12.82
C LYS A 187 0.95 8.34 11.31
N ASN A 188 0.74 9.42 10.56
CA ASN A 188 0.97 9.40 9.11
C ASN A 188 2.47 9.44 8.81
N CYS A 189 2.98 8.39 8.19
CA CYS A 189 4.34 8.33 7.69
C CYS A 189 4.32 8.16 6.17
N PRO A 190 5.31 8.72 5.43
CA PRO A 190 5.43 8.53 3.98
C PRO A 190 5.57 7.06 3.57
N PHE A 191 6.20 6.26 4.42
CA PHE A 191 6.29 4.81 4.33
C PHE A 191 6.33 4.23 5.76
N ASP A 192 5.67 3.11 5.97
CA ASP A 192 5.47 2.50 7.29
C ASP A 192 6.80 2.18 8.00
N PRO A 193 6.95 2.44 9.32
CA PRO A 193 8.19 2.20 10.06
C PRO A 193 8.65 0.72 10.04
N ILE A 194 7.72 -0.24 10.17
CA ILE A 194 8.04 -1.67 10.15
C ILE A 194 8.48 -2.09 8.75
N ALA A 195 7.75 -1.63 7.72
CA ALA A 195 8.10 -1.81 6.32
C ALA A 195 9.48 -1.21 6.00
N SER A 196 9.77 -0.01 6.52
CA SER A 196 11.04 0.70 6.34
C SER A 196 12.21 -0.08 6.92
N LYS A 197 12.05 -0.61 8.13
CA LYS A 197 13.07 -1.47 8.76
C LYS A 197 13.36 -2.70 7.91
N LYS A 198 12.32 -3.45 7.53
CA LYS A 198 12.46 -4.66 6.72
C LYS A 198 13.03 -4.36 5.33
N ALA A 199 12.57 -3.29 4.65
CA ALA A 199 13.09 -2.89 3.35
C ALA A 199 14.57 -2.50 3.41
N SER A 200 14.99 -1.81 4.49
CA SER A 200 16.40 -1.48 4.77
C SER A 200 17.25 -2.74 4.92
N GLU A 201 16.81 -3.74 5.70
CA GLU A 201 17.51 -5.00 5.91
C GLU A 201 17.67 -5.79 4.61
N LEU A 202 16.71 -5.72 3.71
CA LEU A 202 16.71 -6.38 2.40
C LEU A 202 17.42 -5.57 1.30
N GLY A 203 17.93 -4.38 1.62
CA GLY A 203 18.57 -3.49 0.65
C GLY A 203 17.65 -3.02 -0.46
N MET A 204 16.35 -2.95 -0.20
CA MET A 204 15.36 -2.48 -1.16
C MET A 204 15.40 -0.97 -1.32
N LYS A 205 15.06 -0.49 -2.53
CA LYS A 205 14.81 0.91 -2.82
C LYS A 205 13.30 1.18 -2.76
N VAL A 206 12.91 2.24 -2.06
CA VAL A 206 11.53 2.76 -2.09
C VAL A 206 11.53 4.13 -2.75
N ILE A 207 10.58 4.35 -3.63
CA ILE A 207 10.33 5.61 -4.34
C ILE A 207 8.94 6.06 -3.93
N CYS A 208 8.86 7.21 -3.29
CA CYS A 208 7.60 7.86 -2.95
C CYS A 208 7.33 9.02 -3.91
#